data_43ab8889aba78b28d88e615c6db754cb
#
_entry.id   43ab8889aba78b28d88e615c6db754cb
#
_cell.length_a   1.000
_cell.length_b   1.000
_cell.length_c   1.000
_cell.angle_alpha   90.00
_cell.angle_beta   90.00
_cell.angle_gamma   90.00
#
_symmetry.space_group_name_H-M   'P 1'
#
loop_
_entity.id
_entity.type
_entity.pdbx_description
1 polymer ?
#
loop_
_entity_poly.entity_id
_entity_poly.type
_entity_poly.pdbx_seq_one_letter_code
_entity_poly.pdbx_strand_id
1 'polypeptide(L)'
;MRPRLHHAFAVLALPAAALGLHVLAGCGSVNTTTSREGPSPSASPVQTRVNDLLSEIFLSAKEVRMARNAQGLMEVQVDVENNGFRYRSFSYRFDWVDARGMVIESQTSVWKTTNVPDGGSTVIRSIGPTEAATDFKLQVRRSD
;
A
#
# COMPACT_ATOMS: atom_id res chain seq x y z
N MET A 1 -26.59 12.83 79.94
CA MET A 1 -26.01 11.49 79.94
C MET A 1 -25.01 11.34 78.82
N ARG A 2 -23.92 10.76 79.11
CA ARG A 2 -22.63 10.71 78.37
C ARG A 2 -22.65 10.00 77.01
N PRO A 3 -21.52 10.02 76.37
CA PRO A 3 -21.19 10.17 74.92
C PRO A 3 -20.66 8.89 74.29
N ARG A 4 -20.28 8.95 72.99
CA ARG A 4 -19.23 8.15 72.35
C ARG A 4 -19.22 8.46 70.83
N LEU A 5 -18.28 9.15 70.25
CA LEU A 5 -16.90 8.81 69.88
C LEU A 5 -16.80 7.55 69.00
N HIS A 6 -16.59 7.68 67.69
CA HIS A 6 -15.89 6.70 66.85
C HIS A 6 -15.41 7.39 65.58
N HIS A 7 -14.17 7.63 65.53
CA HIS A 7 -13.08 7.09 64.74
C HIS A 7 -13.23 7.24 63.21
N ALA A 8 -12.45 8.19 62.73
CA ALA A 8 -12.08 8.35 61.32
C ALA A 8 -11.19 7.20 60.87
N PHE A 9 -11.48 6.64 59.67
CA PHE A 9 -10.51 5.89 58.89
C PHE A 9 -10.30 6.61 57.61
N ALA A 10 -9.11 7.20 57.47
CA ALA A 10 -8.61 7.73 56.21
C ALA A 10 -8.11 6.57 55.36
N VAL A 11 -8.70 6.39 54.20
CA VAL A 11 -8.15 5.48 53.16
C VAL A 11 -7.33 6.29 52.18
N LEU A 12 -6.06 6.02 52.24
CA LEU A 12 -5.04 6.60 51.36
C LEU A 12 -5.14 5.91 49.99
N ALA A 13 -5.56 6.61 48.95
CA ALA A 13 -5.53 6.13 47.58
C ALA A 13 -4.19 6.52 46.94
N LEU A 14 -3.39 5.51 46.55
CA LEU A 14 -2.20 5.68 45.76
C LEU A 14 -2.58 5.93 44.29
N PRO A 15 -1.90 6.84 43.57
CA PRO A 15 -2.05 6.93 42.14
C PRO A 15 -1.16 5.88 41.43
N ALA A 16 -1.78 5.06 40.59
CA ALA A 16 -1.08 4.16 39.68
C ALA A 16 -0.43 4.98 38.57
N ALA A 17 0.89 4.97 38.52
CA ALA A 17 1.66 5.54 37.41
C ALA A 17 1.53 4.65 36.18
N ALA A 18 0.83 5.12 35.14
CA ALA A 18 0.79 4.48 33.84
C ALA A 18 2.10 4.76 33.09
N LEU A 19 2.97 3.75 32.97
CA LEU A 19 4.10 3.80 32.04
C LEU A 19 3.59 3.77 30.60
N GLY A 20 3.66 4.89 29.92
CA GLY A 20 3.42 4.98 28.48
C GLY A 20 4.56 4.33 27.70
N LEU A 21 4.29 3.20 27.07
CA LEU A 21 5.20 2.55 26.14
C LEU A 21 5.15 3.31 24.81
N HIS A 22 6.16 4.14 24.53
CA HIS A 22 6.33 4.82 23.25
C HIS A 22 6.90 3.83 22.24
N VAL A 23 6.06 3.35 21.35
CA VAL A 23 6.50 2.59 20.18
C VAL A 23 7.02 3.58 19.14
N LEU A 24 8.34 3.64 18.97
CA LEU A 24 8.99 4.36 17.87
C LEU A 24 8.72 3.59 16.57
N ALA A 25 7.75 4.05 15.79
CA ALA A 25 7.56 3.59 14.43
C ALA A 25 8.70 4.14 13.56
N GLY A 26 9.68 3.31 13.27
CA GLY A 26 10.76 3.61 12.33
C GLY A 26 10.22 3.69 10.91
N CYS A 27 10.26 4.87 10.29
CA CYS A 27 10.03 5.05 8.86
C CYS A 27 11.24 4.51 8.09
N GLY A 28 11.13 3.30 7.58
CA GLY A 28 12.05 2.79 6.57
C GLY A 28 11.47 3.04 5.19
N SER A 29 11.99 4.02 4.46
CA SER A 29 11.64 4.22 3.05
C SER A 29 12.35 3.18 2.19
N VAL A 30 11.61 2.23 1.65
CA VAL A 30 12.12 1.28 0.66
C VAL A 30 11.31 1.44 -0.62
N ASN A 31 11.97 1.83 -1.70
CA ASN A 31 11.41 2.01 -3.05
C ASN A 31 10.98 0.68 -3.69
N THR A 32 10.18 -0.13 -2.99
CA THR A 32 9.70 -1.39 -3.52
C THR A 32 8.25 -1.58 -3.10
N THR A 33 7.35 -1.59 -4.06
CA THR A 33 5.92 -1.77 -3.84
C THR A 33 5.60 -3.24 -3.69
N THR A 34 5.35 -3.70 -2.48
CA THR A 34 4.92 -5.07 -2.19
C THR A 34 3.57 -5.02 -1.49
N SER A 35 2.53 -5.66 -2.04
CA SER A 35 1.18 -5.69 -1.45
C SER A 35 0.84 -7.04 -0.85
N ARG A 36 0.08 -7.02 0.20
CA ARG A 36 -0.57 -8.19 0.81
C ARG A 36 -2.08 -8.11 0.63
N GLU A 37 -2.69 -9.22 0.29
CA GLU A 37 -4.14 -9.38 0.15
C GLU A 37 -4.85 -9.24 1.51
N GLY A 38 -5.88 -8.36 1.58
CA GLY A 38 -6.75 -8.22 2.75
C GLY A 38 -7.83 -7.17 2.49
N PRO A 39 -9.07 -7.33 2.99
CA PRO A 39 -10.15 -6.40 2.74
C PRO A 39 -10.01 -5.16 3.61
N SER A 40 -9.89 -3.98 3.02
CA SER A 40 -10.03 -2.74 3.78
C SER A 40 -10.33 -1.50 2.95
N PRO A 41 -11.23 -0.63 3.39
CA PRO A 41 -11.46 0.67 2.79
C PRO A 41 -10.73 1.79 3.55
N SER A 42 -9.45 1.70 3.70
CA SER A 42 -8.57 2.84 3.92
C SER A 42 -7.47 2.71 2.91
N ALA A 43 -7.02 3.81 2.32
CA ALA A 43 -6.04 3.79 1.23
C ALA A 43 -5.01 2.69 1.47
N SER A 44 -5.12 1.59 0.73
CA SER A 44 -4.30 0.40 0.91
C SER A 44 -2.84 0.85 0.91
N PRO A 45 -1.95 0.29 1.73
CA PRO A 45 -0.51 0.54 1.63
C PRO A 45 0.02 0.42 0.20
N VAL A 46 -0.64 -0.40 -0.62
CA VAL A 46 -0.43 -0.54 -2.06
C VAL A 46 -0.77 0.72 -2.82
N GLN A 47 -1.94 1.29 -2.59
CA GLN A 47 -2.40 2.53 -3.21
C GLN A 47 -1.39 3.64 -2.99
N THR A 48 -0.94 3.84 -1.74
CA THR A 48 0.03 4.87 -1.38
C THR A 48 1.36 4.65 -2.10
N ARG A 49 1.91 3.45 -2.07
CA ARG A 49 3.21 3.14 -2.70
C ARG A 49 3.17 3.30 -4.22
N VAL A 50 2.09 2.84 -4.87
CA VAL A 50 1.92 3.01 -6.31
C VAL A 50 1.78 4.48 -6.66
N ASN A 51 1.07 5.24 -5.84
CA ASN A 51 0.92 6.68 -6.04
C ASN A 51 2.26 7.41 -5.89
N ASP A 52 3.06 7.09 -4.86
CA ASP A 52 4.38 7.69 -4.65
C ASP A 52 5.29 7.43 -5.86
N LEU A 53 5.32 6.19 -6.36
CA LEU A 53 6.09 5.81 -7.53
C LEU A 53 5.67 6.56 -8.79
N LEU A 54 4.37 6.72 -9.03
CA LEU A 54 3.84 7.45 -10.18
C LEU A 54 4.07 8.97 -10.05
N SER A 55 4.08 9.50 -8.83
CA SER A 55 4.31 10.93 -8.59
C SER A 55 5.72 11.38 -9.04
N GLU A 56 6.71 10.49 -9.01
CA GLU A 56 8.07 10.76 -9.53
C GLU A 56 8.08 11.11 -11.02
N ILE A 57 7.08 10.65 -11.76
CA ILE A 57 6.89 10.95 -13.18
C ILE A 57 5.70 11.87 -13.47
N PHE A 58 5.21 12.56 -12.43
CA PHE A 58 4.08 13.51 -12.48
C PHE A 58 2.74 12.87 -12.87
N LEU A 59 2.50 11.65 -12.45
CA LEU A 59 1.25 10.93 -12.55
C LEU A 59 0.74 10.58 -11.15
N SER A 60 -0.51 10.16 -11.04
CA SER A 60 -1.09 9.68 -9.79
C SER A 60 -1.83 8.36 -9.99
N ALA A 61 -1.89 7.53 -8.96
CA ALA A 61 -2.75 6.36 -8.92
C ALA A 61 -4.10 6.76 -8.33
N LYS A 62 -5.14 6.73 -9.16
CA LYS A 62 -6.51 6.97 -8.70
C LYS A 62 -7.03 5.80 -7.89
N GLU A 63 -6.81 4.59 -8.37
CA GLU A 63 -7.24 3.36 -7.73
C GLU A 63 -6.32 2.19 -8.09
N VAL A 64 -6.08 1.32 -7.11
CA VAL A 64 -5.38 0.04 -7.30
C VAL A 64 -6.31 -1.08 -6.85
N ARG A 65 -6.66 -1.96 -7.76
CA ARG A 65 -7.50 -3.14 -7.51
C ARG A 65 -6.68 -4.40 -7.66
N MET A 66 -6.86 -5.32 -6.75
CA MET A 66 -6.25 -6.66 -6.79
C MET A 66 -7.33 -7.70 -6.51
N ALA A 67 -7.35 -8.75 -7.30
CA ALA A 67 -8.25 -9.88 -7.11
C ALA A 67 -7.67 -11.17 -7.71
N ARG A 68 -8.19 -12.32 -7.30
CA ARG A 68 -7.95 -13.57 -8.04
C ARG A 68 -9.02 -13.73 -9.11
N ASN A 69 -8.58 -14.06 -10.31
CA ASN A 69 -9.49 -14.37 -11.41
C ASN A 69 -10.06 -15.80 -11.28
N ALA A 70 -10.93 -16.18 -12.21
CA ALA A 70 -11.56 -17.50 -12.21
C ALA A 70 -10.58 -18.68 -12.31
N GLN A 71 -9.35 -18.44 -12.77
CA GLN A 71 -8.27 -19.43 -12.85
C GLN A 71 -7.40 -19.45 -11.59
N GLY A 72 -7.76 -18.70 -10.53
CA GLY A 72 -6.97 -18.60 -9.29
C GLY A 72 -5.73 -17.70 -9.39
N LEU A 73 -5.48 -17.09 -10.55
CA LEU A 73 -4.34 -16.21 -10.76
C LEU A 73 -4.59 -14.81 -10.19
N MET A 74 -3.60 -14.22 -9.55
CA MET A 74 -3.66 -12.85 -9.08
C MET A 74 -3.73 -11.89 -10.27
N GLU A 75 -4.67 -10.97 -10.25
CA GLU A 75 -4.81 -9.90 -11.23
C GLU A 75 -4.71 -8.55 -10.53
N VAL A 76 -3.98 -7.61 -11.14
CA VAL A 76 -3.86 -6.24 -10.68
C VAL A 76 -4.29 -5.27 -11.76
N GLN A 77 -5.03 -4.25 -11.37
CA GLN A 77 -5.39 -3.11 -12.19
C GLN A 77 -5.03 -1.83 -11.45
N VAL A 78 -4.35 -0.92 -12.13
CA VAL A 78 -4.03 0.42 -11.63
C VAL A 78 -4.63 1.46 -12.58
N ASP A 79 -5.49 2.30 -12.06
CA ASP A 79 -6.04 3.45 -12.76
C ASP A 79 -5.07 4.63 -12.56
N VAL A 80 -4.39 5.02 -13.65
CA VAL A 80 -3.38 6.08 -13.65
C VAL A 80 -3.98 7.35 -14.23
N GLU A 81 -3.81 8.46 -13.51
CA GLU A 81 -4.34 9.76 -13.87
C GLU A 81 -3.23 10.79 -14.05
N ASN A 82 -3.39 11.65 -15.04
CA ASN A 82 -2.52 12.78 -15.32
C ASN A 82 -3.24 14.09 -14.98
N ASN A 83 -2.92 14.65 -13.83
CA ASN A 83 -3.49 15.92 -13.36
C ASN A 83 -2.75 17.16 -13.91
N GLY A 84 -1.81 16.94 -14.83
CA GLY A 84 -1.04 18.00 -15.47
C GLY A 84 -1.65 18.47 -16.77
N PHE A 85 -1.03 19.50 -17.37
CA PHE A 85 -1.44 20.12 -18.64
C PHE A 85 -0.61 19.64 -19.84
N ARG A 86 0.06 18.49 -19.71
CA ARG A 86 0.89 17.91 -20.78
C ARG A 86 0.67 16.42 -20.86
N TYR A 87 0.60 15.94 -22.09
CA TYR A 87 0.69 14.53 -22.40
C TYR A 87 1.89 13.86 -21.72
N ARG A 88 1.71 12.67 -21.17
CA ARG A 88 2.75 11.88 -20.52
C ARG A 88 2.85 10.51 -21.16
N SER A 89 4.09 10.10 -21.46
CA SER A 89 4.40 8.75 -21.85
C SER A 89 5.27 8.09 -20.77
N PHE A 90 4.99 6.85 -20.45
CA PHE A 90 5.79 6.11 -19.49
C PHE A 90 5.82 4.62 -19.79
N SER A 91 6.90 3.98 -19.38
CA SER A 91 7.02 2.52 -19.42
C SER A 91 6.84 1.96 -18.03
N TYR A 92 6.21 0.81 -17.95
CA TYR A 92 5.96 0.10 -16.69
C TYR A 92 6.21 -1.39 -16.84
N ARG A 93 6.52 -2.06 -15.70
CA ARG A 93 6.67 -3.50 -15.59
C ARG A 93 6.15 -3.97 -14.25
N PHE A 94 5.45 -5.11 -14.26
CA PHE A 94 5.06 -5.82 -13.05
C PHE A 94 5.97 -7.03 -12.87
N ASP A 95 6.63 -7.12 -11.74
CA ASP A 95 7.34 -8.31 -11.29
C ASP A 95 6.53 -8.96 -10.18
N TRP A 96 6.14 -10.21 -10.36
CA TRP A 96 5.31 -10.95 -9.41
C TRP A 96 6.14 -11.62 -8.34
N VAL A 97 5.62 -11.71 -7.12
CA VAL A 97 6.31 -12.32 -5.98
C VAL A 97 5.42 -13.34 -5.29
N ASP A 98 6.05 -14.37 -4.71
CA ASP A 98 5.37 -15.39 -3.92
C ASP A 98 5.15 -14.93 -2.46
N ALA A 99 4.51 -15.77 -1.64
CA ALA A 99 4.23 -15.50 -0.23
C ALA A 99 5.49 -15.27 0.63
N ARG A 100 6.67 -15.68 0.14
CA ARG A 100 7.96 -15.45 0.80
C ARG A 100 8.64 -14.16 0.32
N GLY A 101 8.02 -13.44 -0.63
CA GLY A 101 8.58 -12.24 -1.24
C GLY A 101 9.61 -12.52 -2.34
N MET A 102 9.74 -13.77 -2.80
CA MET A 102 10.65 -14.15 -3.87
C MET A 102 10.02 -13.83 -5.23
N VAL A 103 10.81 -13.26 -6.14
CA VAL A 103 10.35 -12.96 -7.50
C VAL A 103 10.08 -14.25 -8.25
N ILE A 104 8.92 -14.31 -8.88
CA ILE A 104 8.52 -15.39 -9.78
C ILE A 104 8.93 -14.96 -11.19
N GLU A 105 9.89 -15.67 -11.78
CA GLU A 105 10.29 -15.42 -13.15
C GLU A 105 9.12 -15.64 -14.12
N SER A 106 8.92 -14.68 -15.01
CA SER A 106 7.80 -14.72 -15.94
C SER A 106 8.15 -14.02 -17.25
N GLN A 107 7.75 -14.63 -18.35
CA GLN A 107 7.82 -14.01 -19.67
C GLN A 107 6.87 -12.81 -19.82
N THR A 108 5.92 -12.63 -18.90
CA THR A 108 4.99 -11.49 -18.88
C THR A 108 5.55 -10.28 -18.12
N SER A 109 6.64 -10.44 -17.38
CA SER A 109 7.37 -9.37 -16.67
C SER A 109 8.24 -8.56 -17.66
N VAL A 110 7.59 -7.97 -18.65
CA VAL A 110 8.23 -7.15 -19.70
C VAL A 110 7.86 -5.69 -19.56
N TRP A 111 8.74 -4.81 -20.03
CA TRP A 111 8.44 -3.40 -20.12
C TRP A 111 7.36 -3.14 -21.18
N LYS A 112 6.30 -2.45 -20.78
CA LYS A 112 5.22 -1.97 -21.62
C LYS A 112 5.19 -0.45 -21.59
N THR A 113 4.94 0.18 -22.71
CA THR A 113 4.80 1.64 -22.80
C THR A 113 3.35 2.01 -22.97
N THR A 114 2.91 3.04 -22.29
CA THR A 114 1.56 3.59 -22.40
C THR A 114 1.60 5.12 -22.27
N ASN A 115 0.47 5.73 -22.56
CA ASN A 115 0.31 7.16 -22.63
C ASN A 115 -0.87 7.61 -21.77
N VAL A 116 -0.75 8.80 -21.18
CA VAL A 116 -1.84 9.45 -20.47
C VAL A 116 -2.01 10.86 -21.01
N PRO A 117 -3.15 11.18 -21.63
CA PRO A 117 -3.44 12.53 -22.11
C PRO A 117 -3.40 13.55 -20.97
N ASP A 118 -3.28 14.81 -21.30
CA ASP A 118 -3.44 15.93 -20.38
C ASP A 118 -4.86 15.89 -19.76
N GLY A 119 -4.94 15.99 -18.44
CA GLY A 119 -6.18 15.87 -17.67
C GLY A 119 -6.92 14.52 -17.84
N GLY A 120 -6.26 13.52 -18.46
CA GLY A 120 -6.86 12.23 -18.77
C GLY A 120 -6.37 11.10 -17.86
N SER A 121 -6.84 9.89 -18.15
CA SER A 121 -6.47 8.68 -17.40
C SER A 121 -6.20 7.51 -18.34
N THR A 122 -5.48 6.51 -17.84
CA THR A 122 -5.27 5.22 -18.49
C THR A 122 -5.27 4.11 -17.45
N VAL A 123 -5.47 2.88 -17.91
CA VAL A 123 -5.47 1.70 -17.02
C VAL A 123 -4.32 0.79 -17.41
N ILE A 124 -3.48 0.46 -16.43
CA ILE A 124 -2.45 -0.56 -16.59
C ILE A 124 -2.86 -1.82 -15.84
N ARG A 125 -2.60 -2.99 -16.43
CA ARG A 125 -3.00 -4.29 -15.89
C ARG A 125 -1.89 -5.32 -16.02
N SER A 126 -1.91 -6.29 -15.09
CA SER A 126 -1.09 -7.49 -15.18
C SER A 126 -1.79 -8.66 -14.52
N ILE A 127 -1.43 -9.88 -14.95
CA ILE A 127 -1.91 -11.13 -14.37
C ILE A 127 -0.68 -11.91 -13.92
N GLY A 128 -0.74 -12.45 -12.71
CA GLY A 128 0.31 -13.30 -12.15
C GLY A 128 0.52 -14.56 -13.00
N PRO A 129 1.76 -15.01 -13.18
CA PRO A 129 2.05 -16.15 -14.05
C PRO A 129 1.59 -17.49 -13.46
N THR A 130 1.41 -17.56 -12.15
CA THR A 130 1.01 -18.78 -11.42
C THR A 130 0.14 -18.42 -10.22
N GLU A 131 -0.55 -19.40 -9.66
CA GLU A 131 -1.32 -19.27 -8.43
C GLU A 131 -0.45 -18.94 -7.20
N ALA A 132 0.85 -19.23 -7.27
CA ALA A 132 1.82 -18.88 -6.21
C ALA A 132 2.06 -17.37 -6.09
N ALA A 133 1.68 -16.59 -7.10
CA ALA A 133 1.77 -15.14 -7.04
C ALA A 133 0.77 -14.59 -6.00
N THR A 134 1.30 -13.89 -5.01
CA THR A 134 0.50 -13.28 -3.93
C THR A 134 0.63 -11.78 -3.90
N ASP A 135 1.65 -11.24 -4.59
CA ASP A 135 1.96 -9.82 -4.57
C ASP A 135 2.76 -9.41 -5.82
N PHE A 136 2.97 -8.11 -6.01
CA PHE A 136 3.71 -7.58 -7.15
C PHE A 136 4.63 -6.42 -6.77
N LYS A 137 5.65 -6.21 -7.61
CA LYS A 137 6.46 -5.00 -7.64
C LYS A 137 6.17 -4.26 -8.95
N LEU A 138 5.67 -3.04 -8.86
CA LEU A 138 5.52 -2.17 -10.01
C LEU A 138 6.82 -1.37 -10.19
N GLN A 139 7.32 -1.34 -11.41
CA GLN A 139 8.41 -0.47 -11.82
C GLN A 139 7.89 0.49 -12.89
N VAL A 140 8.26 1.76 -12.80
CA VAL A 140 7.91 2.78 -13.79
C VAL A 140 9.14 3.59 -14.18
N ARG A 141 9.14 4.07 -15.42
CA ARG A 141 10.13 5.03 -15.91
C ARG A 141 9.49 5.91 -16.97
N ARG A 142 9.99 7.13 -17.12
CA ARG A 142 9.60 7.97 -18.25
C ARG A 142 9.97 7.27 -19.55
N SER A 143 9.10 7.39 -20.54
CA SER A 143 9.43 7.10 -21.92
C SER A 143 9.69 8.43 -22.59
N ASP A 144 10.91 8.66 -22.96
CA ASP A 144 11.32 9.81 -23.75
C ASP A 144 10.88 9.62 -25.22
#